data_938bdfd5b74a95ff3c7dff44d4a02a87
#
_entry.id   938bdfd5b74a95ff3c7dff44d4a02a87
#
_cell.length_a   1.000
_cell.length_b   1.000
_cell.length_c   1.000
_cell.angle_alpha   90.00
_cell.angle_beta   90.00
_cell.angle_gamma   90.00
#
_symmetry.space_group_name_H-M   'P 1'
#
loop_
_entity.id
_entity.type
_entity.pdbx_description
1 polymer ?
#
loop_
_entity_poly.entity_id
_entity_poly.type
_entity_poly.pdbx_seq_one_letter_code
_entity_poly.pdbx_strand_id
1 'polypeptide(L)'
;AVHRLLMEYNLSLLDLAGENPQNRLTACESDRISYKDAAGNIWKRDLMRVLCEYNYCKMLLYAGTTHMVVIGTEENAATVIALFDYLRKTFRRLSEEKYSGYAQGRRGYWRTAKGKKDYIRSYLEGCIPGLRMQLENSGQTPQETGLMICHQKLIDDYMGRFRLVRRKPVANRHKTNHKAYMTGVDDGRHISLS
;
A
#
# COMPACT_ATOMS: atom_id res chain seq x y z
N ALA A 1 -15.12 3.19 -8.16
CA ALA A 1 -15.25 4.13 -9.31
C ALA A 1 -13.88 4.48 -9.90
N VAL A 2 -12.94 5.03 -9.10
CA VAL A 2 -11.60 5.47 -9.58
C VAL A 2 -10.82 4.36 -10.27
N HIS A 3 -10.77 3.16 -9.68
CA HIS A 3 -10.02 2.03 -10.27
C HIS A 3 -10.62 1.56 -11.61
N ARG A 4 -11.95 1.54 -11.72
CA ARG A 4 -12.62 1.18 -12.98
C ARG A 4 -12.28 2.18 -14.10
N LEU A 5 -12.32 3.48 -13.80
CA LEU A 5 -11.94 4.54 -14.74
C LEU A 5 -10.46 4.41 -15.14
N LEU A 6 -9.59 4.05 -14.20
CA LEU A 6 -8.17 3.84 -14.44
C LEU A 6 -7.92 2.63 -15.35
N MET A 7 -8.71 1.56 -15.18
CA MET A 7 -8.66 0.38 -16.07
C MET A 7 -9.15 0.73 -17.47
N GLU A 8 -10.27 1.43 -17.59
CA GLU A 8 -10.82 1.88 -18.88
C GLU A 8 -9.84 2.84 -19.59
N TYR A 9 -9.21 3.75 -18.84
CA TYR A 9 -8.22 4.69 -19.36
C TYR A 9 -6.95 3.97 -19.85
N ASN A 10 -6.41 3.03 -19.06
CA ASN A 10 -5.24 2.25 -19.44
C ASN A 10 -5.48 1.35 -20.66
N LEU A 11 -6.68 0.79 -20.82
CA LEU A 11 -7.07 0.05 -22.01
C LEU A 11 -7.10 0.97 -23.24
N SER A 12 -7.72 2.15 -23.11
CA SER A 12 -7.76 3.15 -24.18
C SER A 12 -6.37 3.64 -24.60
N LEU A 13 -5.45 3.82 -23.62
CA LEU A 13 -4.05 4.17 -23.90
C LEU A 13 -3.29 3.08 -24.64
N LEU A 14 -3.57 1.80 -24.35
CA LEU A 14 -2.95 0.68 -25.05
C LEU A 14 -3.39 0.60 -26.51
N ASP A 15 -4.68 0.83 -26.77
CA ASP A 15 -5.24 0.87 -28.11
C ASP A 15 -4.60 2.01 -28.92
N LEU A 16 -4.48 3.20 -28.31
CA LEU A 16 -3.83 4.37 -28.91
C LEU A 16 -2.30 4.16 -29.12
N ALA A 17 -1.62 3.46 -28.19
CA ALA A 17 -0.20 3.16 -28.31
C ALA A 17 0.10 2.16 -29.43
N GLY A 18 -0.87 1.27 -29.75
CA GLY A 18 -0.78 0.37 -30.89
C GLY A 18 -0.86 1.08 -32.25
N GLU A 19 -1.56 2.22 -32.29
CA GLU A 19 -1.78 3.02 -33.49
C GLU A 19 -0.72 4.12 -33.73
N ASN A 20 -0.05 4.58 -32.63
CA ASN A 20 0.92 5.69 -32.72
C ASN A 20 2.19 5.42 -31.89
N PRO A 21 3.37 5.23 -32.56
CA PRO A 21 4.64 4.95 -31.88
C PRO A 21 5.12 6.03 -30.92
N GLN A 22 4.57 7.27 -30.99
CA GLN A 22 4.92 8.38 -30.13
C GLN A 22 4.21 8.35 -28.76
N ASN A 23 3.14 7.57 -28.63
CA ASN A 23 2.38 7.39 -27.38
C ASN A 23 2.80 6.14 -26.60
N ARG A 24 4.07 5.78 -26.61
CA ARG A 24 4.55 4.62 -25.85
C ARG A 24 4.44 4.90 -24.35
N LEU A 25 3.69 4.05 -23.67
CA LEU A 25 3.69 4.01 -22.20
C LEU A 25 5.13 3.79 -21.73
N THR A 26 5.60 4.66 -20.84
CA THR A 26 6.93 4.56 -20.24
C THR A 26 6.81 4.38 -18.73
N ALA A 27 7.61 3.46 -18.18
CA ALA A 27 7.73 3.36 -16.73
C ALA A 27 8.64 4.46 -16.20
N CYS A 28 8.22 5.07 -15.10
CA CYS A 28 8.98 6.09 -14.37
C CYS A 28 9.09 5.72 -12.88
N GLU A 29 10.00 6.40 -12.20
CA GLU A 29 10.18 6.32 -10.75
C GLU A 29 9.56 7.56 -10.11
N SER A 30 8.75 7.34 -9.06
CA SER A 30 8.20 8.44 -8.27
C SER A 30 9.26 9.13 -7.42
N ASP A 31 8.91 10.25 -6.81
CA ASP A 31 9.68 10.83 -5.72
C ASP A 31 9.84 9.86 -4.55
N ARG A 32 10.89 10.11 -3.75
CA ARG A 32 11.20 9.31 -2.57
C ARG A 32 10.18 9.52 -1.47
N ILE A 33 9.54 8.45 -1.03
CA ILE A 33 8.52 8.45 0.01
C ILE A 33 9.10 7.82 1.28
N SER A 34 9.02 8.54 2.41
CA SER A 34 9.46 7.99 3.69
C SER A 34 8.40 7.09 4.30
N TYR A 35 8.80 5.86 4.66
CA TYR A 35 7.94 4.94 5.43
C TYR A 35 8.28 4.93 6.93
N LYS A 36 9.14 5.85 7.42
CA LYS A 36 9.42 5.98 8.85
C LYS A 36 8.15 6.26 9.63
N ASP A 37 7.92 5.52 10.71
CA ASP A 37 6.75 5.68 11.57
C ASP A 37 7.04 5.30 13.02
N ALA A 38 6.46 6.06 13.96
CA ALA A 38 6.60 5.83 15.40
C ALA A 38 5.99 4.50 15.85
N ALA A 39 4.90 4.04 15.21
CA ALA A 39 4.26 2.76 15.49
C ALA A 39 4.94 1.57 14.80
N GLY A 40 6.00 1.82 14.03
CA GLY A 40 6.74 0.82 13.28
C GLY A 40 6.59 0.98 11.77
N ASN A 41 7.62 0.57 11.05
CA ASN A 41 7.75 0.88 9.62
C ASN A 41 7.08 -0.15 8.70
N ILE A 42 6.69 -1.31 9.23
CA ILE A 42 6.24 -2.45 8.41
C ILE A 42 4.91 -2.15 7.74
N TRP A 43 3.94 -1.65 8.49
CA TRP A 43 2.60 -1.41 7.97
C TRP A 43 2.54 -0.46 6.77
N LYS A 44 3.37 0.60 6.75
CA LYS A 44 3.43 1.53 5.61
C LYS A 44 4.00 0.88 4.35
N ARG A 45 5.00 0.02 4.50
CA ARG A 45 5.56 -0.73 3.37
C ARG A 45 4.56 -1.73 2.82
N ASP A 46 3.84 -2.41 3.72
CA ASP A 46 2.84 -3.39 3.31
C ASP A 46 1.62 -2.71 2.69
N LEU A 47 1.20 -1.53 3.19
CA LEU A 47 0.19 -0.69 2.55
C LEU A 47 0.61 -0.32 1.12
N MET A 48 1.82 0.25 0.96
CA MET A 48 2.32 0.63 -0.37
C MET A 48 2.41 -0.59 -1.31
N ARG A 49 2.84 -1.76 -0.80
CA ARG A 49 2.91 -2.98 -1.59
C ARG A 49 1.54 -3.40 -2.12
N VAL A 50 0.51 -3.39 -1.26
CA VAL A 50 -0.86 -3.72 -1.66
C VAL A 50 -1.35 -2.74 -2.72
N LEU A 51 -1.17 -1.43 -2.51
CA LEU A 51 -1.60 -0.43 -3.49
C LEU A 51 -0.89 -0.58 -4.85
N CYS A 52 0.41 -0.84 -4.85
CA CYS A 52 1.16 -1.09 -6.08
C CYS A 52 0.64 -2.33 -6.83
N GLU A 53 0.36 -3.42 -6.10
CA GLU A 53 -0.11 -4.69 -6.65
C GLU A 53 -1.44 -4.53 -7.41
N TYR A 54 -2.34 -3.68 -6.90
CA TYR A 54 -3.66 -3.44 -7.50
C TYR A 54 -3.69 -2.27 -8.51
N ASN A 55 -2.58 -1.58 -8.73
CA ASN A 55 -2.49 -0.44 -9.65
C ASN A 55 -1.33 -0.59 -10.66
N TYR A 56 -0.97 -1.82 -11.02
CA TYR A 56 0.08 -2.10 -12.02
C TYR A 56 1.39 -1.35 -11.75
N CYS A 57 1.79 -1.29 -10.47
CA CYS A 57 3.03 -0.66 -10.04
C CYS A 57 3.90 -1.63 -9.24
N LYS A 58 5.16 -1.30 -9.07
CA LYS A 58 6.08 -1.97 -8.14
C LYS A 58 6.69 -0.99 -7.16
N MET A 59 6.89 -1.45 -5.94
CA MET A 59 7.59 -0.70 -4.90
C MET A 59 9.03 -1.16 -4.77
N LEU A 60 9.98 -0.22 -4.77
CA LEU A 60 11.37 -0.46 -4.41
C LEU A 60 11.74 0.22 -3.09
N LEU A 61 12.60 -0.43 -2.32
CA LEU A 61 13.16 0.10 -1.08
C LEU A 61 14.62 0.47 -1.28
N TYR A 62 15.01 1.69 -0.91
CA TYR A 62 16.41 2.07 -0.89
C TYR A 62 17.16 1.37 0.24
N ALA A 63 18.27 0.72 -0.09
CA ALA A 63 19.10 0.04 0.89
C ALA A 63 19.66 1.02 1.92
N GLY A 64 19.66 0.63 3.20
CA GLY A 64 20.20 1.46 4.29
C GLY A 64 19.33 2.64 4.71
N THR A 65 18.20 2.88 4.05
CA THR A 65 17.32 4.03 4.33
C THR A 65 15.91 3.59 4.75
N THR A 66 15.07 4.57 5.10
CA THR A 66 13.62 4.39 5.34
C THR A 66 12.80 4.99 4.20
N HIS A 67 13.34 4.97 2.97
CA HIS A 67 12.68 5.50 1.79
C HIS A 67 12.31 4.38 0.82
N MET A 68 11.22 4.61 0.11
CA MET A 68 10.71 3.77 -0.96
C MET A 68 10.31 4.64 -2.15
N VAL A 69 10.19 4.03 -3.30
CA VAL A 69 9.69 4.64 -4.53
C VAL A 69 8.69 3.69 -5.19
N VAL A 70 7.82 4.26 -5.98
CA VAL A 70 6.84 3.55 -6.81
C VAL A 70 7.34 3.59 -8.26
N ILE A 71 7.33 2.45 -8.93
CA ILE A 71 7.66 2.30 -10.35
C ILE A 71 6.41 1.87 -11.07
N GLY A 72 6.03 2.61 -12.09
CA GLY A 72 4.84 2.40 -12.91
C GLY A 72 4.73 3.45 -13.99
N THR A 73 3.60 3.52 -14.69
CA THR A 73 3.30 4.71 -15.50
C THR A 73 3.08 5.91 -14.58
N GLU A 74 3.22 7.12 -15.10
CA GLU A 74 3.07 8.35 -14.32
C GLU A 74 1.71 8.41 -13.62
N GLU A 75 0.63 8.10 -14.33
CA GLU A 75 -0.74 8.14 -13.81
C GLU A 75 -0.97 7.08 -12.73
N ASN A 76 -0.49 5.85 -12.95
CA ASN A 76 -0.64 4.77 -11.98
C ASN A 76 0.16 5.07 -10.72
N ALA A 77 1.38 5.56 -10.86
CA ALA A 77 2.23 5.96 -9.74
C ALA A 77 1.61 7.12 -8.94
N ALA A 78 1.09 8.15 -9.61
CA ALA A 78 0.38 9.26 -8.98
C ALA A 78 -0.86 8.78 -8.20
N THR A 79 -1.65 7.87 -8.78
CA THR A 79 -2.81 7.26 -8.11
C THR A 79 -2.41 6.50 -6.86
N VAL A 80 -1.37 5.66 -6.94
CA VAL A 80 -0.85 4.90 -5.79
C VAL A 80 -0.41 5.84 -4.67
N ILE A 81 0.29 6.92 -5.00
CA ILE A 81 0.77 7.91 -4.03
C ILE A 81 -0.41 8.63 -3.36
N ALA A 82 -1.40 9.07 -4.13
CA ALA A 82 -2.59 9.72 -3.59
C ALA A 82 -3.37 8.81 -2.63
N LEU A 83 -3.61 7.55 -3.03
CA LEU A 83 -4.26 6.54 -2.18
C LEU A 83 -3.44 6.25 -0.92
N PHE A 84 -2.12 6.11 -1.05
CA PHE A 84 -1.24 5.91 0.09
C PHE A 84 -1.32 7.05 1.09
N ASP A 85 -1.28 8.29 0.63
CA ASP A 85 -1.36 9.47 1.48
C ASP A 85 -2.72 9.61 2.18
N TYR A 86 -3.79 9.30 1.49
CA TYR A 86 -5.13 9.25 2.06
C TYR A 86 -5.24 8.15 3.13
N LEU A 87 -4.91 6.92 2.78
CA LEU A 87 -5.10 5.76 3.66
C LEU A 87 -4.18 5.80 4.88
N ARG A 88 -2.91 6.24 4.74
CA ARG A 88 -2.01 6.36 5.90
C ARG A 88 -2.51 7.37 6.93
N LYS A 89 -3.13 8.46 6.49
CA LYS A 89 -3.73 9.47 7.39
C LYS A 89 -4.99 8.92 8.03
N THR A 90 -5.86 8.30 7.26
CA THR A 90 -7.14 7.74 7.73
C THR A 90 -6.93 6.61 8.72
N PHE A 91 -6.11 5.60 8.40
CA PHE A 91 -5.81 4.51 9.31
C PHE A 91 -5.14 4.99 10.60
N ARG A 92 -4.27 5.99 10.50
CA ARG A 92 -3.65 6.57 11.70
C ARG A 92 -4.67 7.23 12.60
N ARG A 93 -5.56 8.06 12.07
CA ARG A 93 -6.65 8.70 12.83
C ARG A 93 -7.56 7.65 13.47
N LEU A 94 -8.03 6.67 12.71
CA LEU A 94 -8.88 5.59 13.23
C LEU A 94 -8.18 4.80 14.35
N SER A 95 -6.89 4.51 14.21
CA SER A 95 -6.13 3.78 15.24
C SER A 95 -6.08 4.51 16.58
N GLU A 96 -5.97 5.84 16.57
CA GLU A 96 -5.98 6.67 17.79
C GLU A 96 -7.39 6.72 18.41
N GLU A 97 -8.43 6.87 17.59
CA GLU A 97 -9.84 6.84 18.02
C GLU A 97 -10.19 5.51 18.70
N LYS A 98 -9.88 4.39 18.03
CA LYS A 98 -10.13 3.03 18.57
C LYS A 98 -9.33 2.76 19.83
N TYR A 99 -8.09 3.25 19.91
CA TYR A 99 -7.29 3.13 21.13
C TYR A 99 -7.92 3.92 22.27
N SER A 100 -8.43 5.12 22.05
CA SER A 100 -9.06 5.94 23.09
C SER A 100 -10.24 5.20 23.73
N GLY A 101 -11.13 4.63 22.95
CA GLY A 101 -12.21 3.78 23.43
C GLY A 101 -11.72 2.50 24.13
N TYR A 102 -10.71 1.84 23.56
CA TYR A 102 -10.14 0.63 24.14
C TYR A 102 -9.49 0.88 25.51
N ALA A 103 -8.85 2.02 25.70
CA ALA A 103 -8.12 2.37 26.92
C ALA A 103 -9.02 2.80 28.08
N GLN A 104 -10.29 3.15 27.81
CA GLN A 104 -11.24 3.54 28.85
C GLN A 104 -11.47 2.39 29.85
N GLY A 105 -11.43 2.68 31.13
CA GLY A 105 -11.63 1.70 32.21
C GLY A 105 -10.55 0.63 32.36
N ARG A 106 -9.52 0.59 31.50
CA ARG A 106 -8.42 -0.40 31.58
C ARG A 106 -7.28 0.08 32.46
N ARG A 107 -6.54 -0.89 33.02
CA ARG A 107 -5.31 -0.68 33.81
C ARG A 107 -4.18 -1.53 33.24
N GLY A 108 -2.94 -1.29 33.70
CA GLY A 108 -1.78 -2.11 33.33
C GLY A 108 -1.15 -1.75 31.99
N TYR A 109 -0.50 -2.72 31.36
CA TYR A 109 0.37 -2.54 30.19
C TYR A 109 -0.24 -1.70 29.06
N TRP A 110 -1.49 -1.96 28.70
CA TRP A 110 -2.14 -1.28 27.56
C TRP A 110 -2.45 0.21 27.79
N ARG A 111 -2.27 0.71 29.03
CA ARG A 111 -2.34 2.14 29.39
C ARG A 111 -0.98 2.83 29.33
N THR A 112 0.11 2.08 29.26
CA THR A 112 1.46 2.67 29.12
C THR A 112 1.68 3.19 27.69
N ALA A 113 2.65 4.11 27.53
CA ALA A 113 3.04 4.61 26.23
C ALA A 113 3.48 3.49 25.28
N LYS A 114 4.16 2.46 25.81
CA LYS A 114 4.55 1.26 25.05
C LYS A 114 3.33 0.43 24.62
N GLY A 115 2.40 0.20 25.54
CA GLY A 115 1.16 -0.54 25.26
C GLY A 115 0.29 0.19 24.23
N LYS A 116 0.17 1.53 24.32
CA LYS A 116 -0.49 2.34 23.28
C LYS A 116 0.16 2.13 21.92
N LYS A 117 1.49 2.22 21.85
CA LYS A 117 2.23 2.02 20.60
C LYS A 117 2.01 0.63 20.02
N ASP A 118 2.04 -0.42 20.84
CA ASP A 118 1.83 -1.80 20.42
C ASP A 118 0.37 -2.05 19.95
N TYR A 119 -0.61 -1.40 20.60
CA TYR A 119 -2.01 -1.43 20.18
C TYR A 119 -2.18 -0.81 18.79
N ILE A 120 -1.71 0.44 18.62
CA ILE A 120 -1.81 1.19 17.36
C ILE A 120 -1.12 0.42 16.23
N ARG A 121 0.06 -0.13 16.50
CA ARG A 121 0.79 -0.93 15.53
C ARG A 121 0.00 -2.17 15.10
N SER A 122 -0.56 -2.91 16.06
CA SER A 122 -1.37 -4.10 15.78
C SER A 122 -2.59 -3.75 14.92
N TYR A 123 -3.26 -2.64 15.23
CA TYR A 123 -4.39 -2.14 14.46
C TYR A 123 -3.99 -1.81 13.00
N LEU A 124 -2.92 -1.02 12.84
CA LEU A 124 -2.43 -0.62 11.51
C LEU A 124 -1.98 -1.82 10.65
N GLU A 125 -1.34 -2.81 11.28
CA GLU A 125 -0.98 -4.06 10.61
C GLU A 125 -2.22 -4.87 10.20
N GLY A 126 -3.31 -4.80 10.98
CA GLY A 126 -4.60 -5.42 10.65
C GLY A 126 -5.32 -4.74 9.49
N CYS A 127 -5.20 -3.42 9.33
CA CYS A 127 -5.85 -2.70 8.23
C CYS A 127 -5.40 -3.21 6.84
N ILE A 128 -4.19 -3.73 6.72
CA ILE A 128 -3.63 -4.13 5.43
C ILE A 128 -4.34 -5.35 4.83
N PRO A 129 -4.48 -6.50 5.53
CA PRO A 129 -5.26 -7.61 5.02
C PRO A 129 -6.74 -7.26 4.83
N GLY A 130 -7.33 -6.38 5.68
CA GLY A 130 -8.69 -5.88 5.49
C GLY A 130 -8.85 -5.13 4.16
N LEU A 131 -7.95 -4.20 3.87
CA LEU A 131 -7.93 -3.48 2.60
C LEU A 131 -7.76 -4.43 1.40
N ARG A 132 -6.88 -5.42 1.50
CA ARG A 132 -6.70 -6.43 0.45
C ARG A 132 -8.00 -7.18 0.17
N MET A 133 -8.70 -7.65 1.21
CA MET A 133 -10.00 -8.32 1.06
C MET A 133 -11.04 -7.41 0.38
N GLN A 134 -11.05 -6.12 0.70
CA GLN A 134 -11.94 -5.15 0.05
C GLN A 134 -11.63 -5.03 -1.44
N LEU A 135 -10.36 -4.89 -1.80
CA LEU A 135 -9.93 -4.77 -3.19
C LEU A 135 -10.26 -6.04 -3.99
N GLU A 136 -10.03 -7.22 -3.42
CA GLU A 136 -10.40 -8.51 -4.01
C GLU A 136 -11.92 -8.62 -4.24
N ASN A 137 -12.73 -8.28 -3.24
CA ASN A 137 -14.20 -8.33 -3.34
C ASN A 137 -14.78 -7.31 -4.33
N SER A 138 -14.07 -6.23 -4.59
CA SER A 138 -14.48 -5.20 -5.56
C SER A 138 -14.20 -5.62 -7.02
N GLY A 139 -13.80 -6.86 -7.26
CA GLY A 139 -13.43 -7.35 -8.60
C GLY A 139 -12.12 -6.77 -9.11
N GLN A 140 -11.35 -6.16 -8.22
CA GLN A 140 -10.05 -5.57 -8.51
C GLN A 140 -8.92 -6.61 -8.41
N THR A 141 -9.23 -7.87 -8.66
CA THR A 141 -8.19 -8.89 -8.73
C THR A 141 -7.26 -8.53 -9.88
N PRO A 142 -5.94 -8.55 -9.70
CA PRO A 142 -5.00 -8.45 -10.80
C PRO A 142 -5.24 -9.65 -11.74
N GLN A 143 -6.15 -9.49 -12.68
CA GLN A 143 -6.35 -10.52 -13.69
C GLN A 143 -5.16 -10.48 -14.64
N GLU A 144 -4.71 -11.64 -15.09
CA GLU A 144 -3.74 -11.77 -16.17
C GLU A 144 -4.37 -11.30 -17.50
N THR A 145 -4.60 -10.01 -17.59
CA THR A 145 -5.06 -9.36 -18.82
C THR A 145 -3.84 -8.94 -19.64
N GLY A 146 -4.01 -8.80 -20.94
CA GLY A 146 -2.94 -8.29 -21.82
C GLY A 146 -2.35 -6.97 -21.29
N LEU A 147 -3.16 -6.14 -20.65
CA LEU A 147 -2.77 -4.90 -19.99
C LEU A 147 -1.76 -5.14 -18.84
N MET A 148 -2.02 -6.11 -17.97
CA MET A 148 -1.12 -6.46 -16.88
C MET A 148 0.24 -6.93 -17.40
N ILE A 149 0.24 -7.75 -18.46
CA ILE A 149 1.46 -8.26 -19.10
C ILE A 149 2.29 -7.09 -19.66
N CYS A 150 1.65 -6.13 -20.35
CA CYS A 150 2.32 -4.95 -20.89
C CYS A 150 2.94 -4.08 -19.79
N HIS A 151 2.20 -3.77 -18.74
CA HIS A 151 2.71 -3.00 -17.62
C HIS A 151 3.83 -3.74 -16.87
N GLN A 152 3.69 -5.05 -16.67
CA GLN A 152 4.71 -5.87 -16.04
C GLN A 152 6.02 -5.84 -16.83
N LYS A 153 5.95 -5.99 -18.14
CA LYS A 153 7.12 -5.92 -19.03
C LYS A 153 7.81 -4.56 -18.96
N LEU A 154 7.04 -3.46 -19.04
CA LEU A 154 7.58 -2.10 -18.89
C LEU A 154 8.33 -1.90 -17.57
N ILE A 155 7.74 -2.37 -16.48
CA ILE A 155 8.33 -2.28 -15.16
C ILE A 155 9.59 -3.14 -15.05
N ASP A 156 9.56 -4.37 -15.59
CA ASP A 156 10.70 -5.29 -15.53
C ASP A 156 11.87 -4.78 -16.38
N ASP A 157 11.60 -4.19 -17.54
CA ASP A 157 12.61 -3.53 -18.40
C ASP A 157 13.23 -2.31 -17.67
N TYR A 158 12.40 -1.53 -16.97
CA TYR A 158 12.89 -0.42 -16.17
C TYR A 158 13.72 -0.91 -14.98
N MET A 159 13.25 -1.94 -14.28
CA MET A 159 13.89 -2.54 -13.12
C MET A 159 15.22 -3.23 -13.44
N GLY A 160 15.41 -3.71 -14.68
CA GLY A 160 16.66 -4.30 -15.15
C GLY A 160 17.88 -3.37 -15.04
N ARG A 161 17.64 -2.06 -14.91
CA ARG A 161 18.69 -1.04 -14.70
C ARG A 161 19.23 -0.99 -13.26
N PHE A 162 18.56 -1.63 -12.30
CA PHE A 162 18.91 -1.58 -10.88
C PHE A 162 19.55 -2.87 -10.41
N ARG A 163 20.57 -2.75 -9.55
CA ARG A 163 21.10 -3.90 -8.82
C ARG A 163 20.19 -4.22 -7.62
N LEU A 164 19.29 -5.16 -7.82
CA LEU A 164 18.34 -5.57 -6.79
C LEU A 164 18.98 -6.52 -5.77
N VAL A 165 18.76 -6.25 -4.48
CA VAL A 165 19.21 -7.11 -3.37
C VAL A 165 17.98 -7.58 -2.60
N ARG A 166 17.81 -8.89 -2.48
CA ARG A 166 16.76 -9.47 -1.62
C ARG A 166 17.11 -9.23 -0.15
N ARG A 167 16.23 -8.53 0.56
CA ARG A 167 16.34 -8.38 2.01
C ARG A 167 15.72 -9.59 2.71
N LYS A 168 16.39 -10.06 3.77
CA LYS A 168 15.80 -11.05 4.67
C LYS A 168 14.61 -10.43 5.42
N PRO A 169 13.53 -11.20 5.65
CA PRO A 169 12.42 -10.74 6.47
C PRO A 169 12.91 -10.33 7.87
N VAL A 170 12.47 -9.19 8.34
CA VAL A 170 12.74 -8.75 9.72
C VAL A 170 11.65 -9.31 10.62
N ALA A 171 12.05 -10.10 11.62
CA ALA A 171 11.13 -10.65 12.61
C ALA A 171 10.41 -9.51 13.37
N ASN A 172 9.11 -9.65 13.51
CA ASN A 172 8.29 -8.70 14.24
C ASN A 172 8.42 -8.97 15.76
N ARG A 173 8.99 -8.02 16.50
CA ARG A 173 9.31 -8.18 17.93
C ARG A 173 8.42 -7.32 18.85
N HIS A 174 7.20 -7.02 18.47
CA HIS A 174 6.28 -6.28 19.34
C HIS A 174 5.23 -7.21 19.96
N LYS A 175 4.62 -6.75 21.06
CA LYS A 175 3.50 -7.46 21.66
C LYS A 175 2.24 -7.20 20.84
N THR A 176 1.74 -8.21 20.16
CA THR A 176 0.55 -8.09 19.32
C THR A 176 -0.71 -8.02 20.20
N ASN A 177 -1.58 -7.05 19.92
CA ASN A 177 -2.93 -6.99 20.47
C ASN A 177 -3.91 -7.57 19.44
N HIS A 178 -4.35 -8.80 19.67
CA HIS A 178 -5.23 -9.50 18.73
C HIS A 178 -6.55 -8.75 18.49
N LYS A 179 -7.16 -8.14 19.53
CA LYS A 179 -8.39 -7.36 19.38
C LYS A 179 -8.17 -6.15 18.47
N ALA A 180 -7.08 -5.42 18.69
CA ALA A 180 -6.73 -4.28 17.83
C ALA A 180 -6.51 -4.71 16.39
N TYR A 181 -5.79 -5.81 16.17
CA TYR A 181 -5.53 -6.36 14.85
C TYR A 181 -6.84 -6.70 14.12
N MET A 182 -7.75 -7.44 14.76
CA MET A 182 -9.04 -7.81 14.16
C MET A 182 -9.92 -6.59 13.90
N THR A 183 -9.93 -5.59 14.79
CA THR A 183 -10.62 -4.32 14.55
C THR A 183 -10.03 -3.61 13.32
N GLY A 184 -8.70 -3.64 13.17
CA GLY A 184 -8.03 -3.10 11.98
C GLY A 184 -8.43 -3.83 10.69
N VAL A 185 -8.54 -5.17 10.73
CA VAL A 185 -9.00 -5.96 9.57
C VAL A 185 -10.42 -5.54 9.16
N ASP A 186 -11.31 -5.41 10.14
CA ASP A 186 -12.70 -5.02 9.87
C ASP A 186 -12.79 -3.58 9.31
N ASP A 187 -12.14 -2.61 9.95
CA ASP A 187 -12.12 -1.23 9.46
C ASP A 187 -11.44 -1.10 8.08
N GLY A 188 -10.36 -1.88 7.84
CA GLY A 188 -9.68 -1.90 6.54
C GLY A 188 -10.54 -2.47 5.41
N ARG A 189 -11.42 -3.45 5.74
CA ARG A 189 -12.35 -4.05 4.79
C ARG A 189 -13.49 -3.11 4.38
N HIS A 190 -13.84 -2.12 5.21
CA HIS A 190 -14.94 -1.21 4.98
C HIS A 190 -14.48 0.23 4.70
N ILE A 191 -13.18 0.45 4.46
CA ILE A 191 -12.66 1.79 4.18
C ILE A 191 -13.19 2.32 2.83
N SER A 192 -13.61 3.59 2.80
CA SER A 192 -13.98 4.22 1.52
C SER A 192 -12.73 4.52 0.70
N LEU A 193 -12.74 4.13 -0.58
CA LEU A 193 -11.71 4.42 -1.57
C LEU A 193 -12.20 5.43 -2.63
N SER A 194 -13.37 6.04 -2.38
CA SER A 194 -14.01 7.07 -3.24
C SER A 194 -13.74 8.46 -2.71
#